data_406d749a3daa4d47533e65d4b0ef21c4
#
_entry.id   406d749a3daa4d47533e65d4b0ef21c4
#
_cell.length_a   1.000
_cell.length_b   1.000
_cell.length_c   1.000
_cell.angle_alpha   90.00
_cell.angle_beta   90.00
_cell.angle_gamma   90.00
#
_symmetry.space_group_name_H-M   'P 1'
#
loop_
_entity.id
_entity.type
_entity.pdbx_description
1 polymer ?
#
loop_
_entity_poly.entity_id
_entity_poly.type
_entity_poly.pdbx_seq_one_letter_code
_entity_poly.pdbx_strand_id
1 'polypeptide(L)'
;MHEGDLRGRRVLEVGCGTGRLTAALAERAYAKVWAVDPSPEMLAVARGRAPRGVAFKQAQSEALPFKDGWFERAVAMLVVHVLDRPRAFAELRRVLGADGRLVVATFDPEHIHGYWLNRYFPSILEIDLERFAPADVLADELRAAGFARVRTLALHQRRTMDRETALERIRGRHISTFDLIDETEIEAGLNRAMEELPEEVEYRLEWLILVASCSPGS
;
A
#
# COMPACT_ATOMS: atom_id res chain seq x y z
N MET A 1 -11.48 -7.79 -3.85
CA MET A 1 -11.77 -9.18 -3.45
C MET A 1 -12.92 -9.16 -2.47
N HIS A 2 -13.85 -10.08 -2.56
CA HIS A 2 -14.87 -10.25 -1.55
C HIS A 2 -14.24 -10.94 -0.33
N GLU A 3 -14.64 -10.59 0.90
CA GLU A 3 -14.13 -11.25 2.13
C GLU A 3 -14.23 -12.77 2.06
N GLY A 4 -15.29 -13.31 1.45
CA GLY A 4 -15.48 -14.74 1.23
C GLY A 4 -14.44 -15.41 0.33
N ASP A 5 -13.75 -14.66 -0.54
CA ASP A 5 -12.68 -15.19 -1.41
C ASP A 5 -11.32 -15.33 -0.67
N LEU A 6 -11.21 -14.79 0.53
CA LEU A 6 -10.00 -14.85 1.35
C LEU A 6 -10.06 -15.89 2.46
N ARG A 7 -11.26 -16.34 2.83
CA ARG A 7 -11.49 -17.24 3.97
C ARG A 7 -10.71 -18.55 3.83
N GLY A 8 -9.83 -18.82 4.80
CA GLY A 8 -8.99 -19.99 4.83
C GLY A 8 -7.86 -20.02 3.80
N ARG A 9 -7.78 -19.04 2.90
CA ARG A 9 -6.74 -18.93 1.87
C ARG A 9 -5.39 -18.56 2.45
N ARG A 10 -4.34 -19.02 1.81
CA ARG A 10 -2.98 -18.57 2.06
C ARG A 10 -2.78 -17.22 1.35
N VAL A 11 -2.65 -16.18 2.15
CA VAL A 11 -2.54 -14.80 1.68
C VAL A 11 -1.15 -14.25 2.01
N LEU A 12 -0.46 -13.73 1.02
CA LEU A 12 0.76 -12.96 1.19
C LEU A 12 0.44 -11.48 1.20
N GLU A 13 0.89 -10.74 2.19
CA GLU A 13 0.93 -9.29 2.19
C GLU A 13 2.37 -8.82 2.05
N VAL A 14 2.67 -8.00 1.05
CA VAL A 14 3.99 -7.38 0.86
C VAL A 14 3.95 -5.92 1.26
N GLY A 15 5.00 -5.45 1.95
CA GLY A 15 5.04 -4.11 2.53
C GLY A 15 3.99 -3.94 3.62
N CYS A 16 3.96 -4.85 4.59
CA CYS A 16 2.90 -4.85 5.62
C CYS A 16 3.00 -3.68 6.61
N GLY A 17 4.14 -2.99 6.65
CA GLY A 17 4.38 -1.87 7.56
C GLY A 17 4.03 -2.24 9.00
N THR A 18 3.21 -1.43 9.65
CA THR A 18 2.76 -1.64 11.04
C THR A 18 1.64 -2.68 11.21
N GLY A 19 1.30 -3.47 10.15
CA GLY A 19 0.40 -4.61 10.23
C GLY A 19 -1.10 -4.29 10.31
N ARG A 20 -1.55 -3.09 9.92
CA ARG A 20 -2.98 -2.71 9.96
C ARG A 20 -3.84 -3.57 9.05
N LEU A 21 -3.41 -3.76 7.80
CA LEU A 21 -4.12 -4.62 6.86
C LEU A 21 -3.93 -6.09 7.22
N THR A 22 -2.74 -6.49 7.67
CA THR A 22 -2.43 -7.84 8.18
C THR A 22 -3.46 -8.29 9.22
N ALA A 23 -3.71 -7.46 10.23
CA ALA A 23 -4.70 -7.75 11.27
C ALA A 23 -6.11 -7.89 10.68
N ALA A 24 -6.52 -6.98 9.81
CA ALA A 24 -7.83 -7.03 9.17
C ALA A 24 -8.02 -8.28 8.28
N LEU A 25 -6.99 -8.70 7.56
CA LEU A 25 -7.02 -9.94 6.75
C LEU A 25 -7.18 -11.19 7.62
N ALA A 26 -6.48 -11.24 8.75
CA ALA A 26 -6.55 -12.38 9.65
C ALA A 26 -7.87 -12.43 10.43
N GLU A 27 -8.33 -11.31 10.98
CA GLU A 27 -9.49 -11.24 11.87
C GLU A 27 -10.81 -11.19 11.12
N ARG A 28 -10.92 -10.34 10.08
CA ARG A 28 -12.19 -10.11 9.38
C ARG A 28 -12.39 -11.03 8.20
N ALA A 29 -11.32 -11.28 7.44
CA ALA A 29 -11.38 -12.16 6.29
C ALA A 29 -11.05 -13.63 6.62
N TYR A 30 -10.64 -13.94 7.85
CA TYR A 30 -10.26 -15.28 8.30
C TYR A 30 -9.22 -15.94 7.38
N ALA A 31 -8.31 -15.15 6.84
CA ALA A 31 -7.23 -15.61 5.98
C ALA A 31 -6.07 -16.20 6.80
N LYS A 32 -5.32 -17.11 6.20
CA LYS A 32 -4.00 -17.54 6.72
C LYS A 32 -2.97 -16.58 6.14
N VAL A 33 -2.46 -15.66 6.97
CA VAL A 33 -1.66 -14.53 6.50
C VAL A 33 -0.16 -14.75 6.74
N TRP A 34 0.63 -14.50 5.70
CA TRP A 34 2.06 -14.26 5.73
C TRP A 34 2.29 -12.81 5.34
N ALA A 35 3.01 -12.07 6.16
CA ALA A 35 3.28 -10.67 5.95
C ALA A 35 4.79 -10.42 5.89
N VAL A 36 5.23 -9.67 4.88
CA VAL A 36 6.64 -9.32 4.73
C VAL A 36 6.82 -7.81 4.69
N ASP A 37 7.92 -7.36 5.28
CA ASP A 37 8.39 -5.97 5.24
C ASP A 37 9.93 -5.98 5.38
N PRO A 38 10.67 -5.08 4.71
CA PRO A 38 12.11 -4.99 4.87
C PRO A 38 12.52 -4.37 6.22
N SER A 39 11.68 -3.54 6.87
CA SER A 39 11.97 -2.89 8.15
C SER A 39 11.69 -3.80 9.35
N PRO A 40 12.69 -4.12 10.16
CA PRO A 40 12.50 -4.87 11.40
C PRO A 40 11.68 -4.09 12.43
N GLU A 41 11.75 -2.75 12.43
CA GLU A 41 10.99 -1.86 13.31
C GLU A 41 9.49 -1.94 12.98
N MET A 42 9.12 -1.87 11.71
CA MET A 42 7.74 -2.04 11.27
C MET A 42 7.20 -3.41 11.64
N LEU A 43 8.00 -4.47 11.43
CA LEU A 43 7.63 -5.82 11.82
C LEU A 43 7.46 -6.00 13.33
N ALA A 44 8.25 -5.31 14.15
CA ALA A 44 8.08 -5.33 15.61
C ALA A 44 6.70 -4.77 16.01
N VAL A 45 6.31 -3.64 15.44
CA VAL A 45 4.98 -3.04 15.66
C VAL A 45 3.87 -3.95 15.14
N ALA A 46 4.04 -4.51 13.93
CA ALA A 46 3.05 -5.38 13.30
C ALA A 46 2.77 -6.64 14.14
N ARG A 47 3.81 -7.27 14.71
CA ARG A 47 3.66 -8.43 15.60
C ARG A 47 2.86 -8.11 16.86
N GLY A 48 3.00 -6.91 17.40
CA GLY A 48 2.21 -6.46 18.57
C GLY A 48 0.73 -6.20 18.25
N ARG A 49 0.41 -5.92 16.98
CA ARG A 49 -0.96 -5.61 16.54
C ARG A 49 -1.73 -6.81 16.03
N ALA A 50 -1.07 -7.72 15.34
CA ALA A 50 -1.74 -8.82 14.66
C ALA A 50 -2.17 -9.94 15.63
N PRO A 51 -3.27 -10.66 15.33
CA PRO A 51 -3.69 -11.82 16.11
C PRO A 51 -2.67 -12.96 15.99
N ARG A 52 -2.76 -13.92 16.93
CA ARG A 52 -1.94 -15.13 16.88
C ARG A 52 -2.17 -15.90 15.58
N GLY A 53 -1.09 -16.49 15.04
CA GLY A 53 -1.16 -17.30 13.81
C GLY A 53 -0.78 -16.59 12.53
N VAL A 54 -0.53 -15.28 12.57
CA VAL A 54 0.08 -14.55 11.46
C VAL A 54 1.59 -14.81 11.42
N ALA A 55 2.13 -15.13 10.24
CA ALA A 55 3.56 -15.33 10.03
C ALA A 55 4.21 -14.06 9.47
N PHE A 56 5.15 -13.49 10.22
CA PHE A 56 5.93 -12.32 9.79
C PHE A 56 7.33 -12.70 9.37
N LYS A 57 7.82 -12.17 8.26
CA LYS A 57 9.16 -12.39 7.76
C LYS A 57 9.78 -11.10 7.23
N GLN A 58 11.03 -10.84 7.63
CA GLN A 58 11.79 -9.74 7.05
C GLN A 58 12.23 -10.15 5.65
N ALA A 59 11.77 -9.42 4.62
CA ALA A 59 12.13 -9.65 3.23
C ALA A 59 11.80 -8.43 2.37
N GLN A 60 12.54 -8.29 1.27
CA GLN A 60 12.19 -7.39 0.17
C GLN A 60 11.19 -8.06 -0.77
N SER A 61 10.32 -7.27 -1.38
CA SER A 61 9.31 -7.76 -2.34
C SER A 61 9.95 -8.32 -3.62
N GLU A 62 11.15 -7.89 -3.92
CA GLU A 62 11.98 -8.26 -5.07
C GLU A 62 12.72 -9.60 -4.88
N ALA A 63 12.66 -10.18 -3.67
CA ALA A 63 13.31 -11.45 -3.33
C ALA A 63 12.53 -12.17 -2.22
N LEU A 64 11.36 -12.70 -2.56
CA LEU A 64 10.44 -13.32 -1.63
C LEU A 64 10.94 -14.72 -1.20
N PRO A 65 11.12 -14.98 0.10
CA PRO A 65 11.68 -16.24 0.59
C PRO A 65 10.62 -17.35 0.70
N PHE A 66 9.85 -17.53 -0.35
CA PHE A 66 8.78 -18.51 -0.46
C PHE A 66 8.90 -19.35 -1.73
N LYS A 67 8.30 -20.54 -1.69
CA LYS A 67 8.27 -21.46 -2.82
C LYS A 67 7.35 -20.95 -3.92
N ASP A 68 7.63 -21.34 -5.17
CA ASP A 68 6.77 -21.11 -6.31
C ASP A 68 5.37 -21.66 -6.06
N GLY A 69 4.36 -20.91 -6.44
CA GLY A 69 2.97 -21.33 -6.36
C GLY A 69 2.42 -21.55 -4.94
N TRP A 70 3.10 -21.04 -3.91
CA TRP A 70 2.70 -21.30 -2.53
C TRP A 70 1.44 -20.58 -2.09
N PHE A 71 1.22 -19.38 -2.59
CA PHE A 71 0.09 -18.53 -2.19
C PHE A 71 -1.08 -18.62 -3.16
N GLU A 72 -2.27 -18.46 -2.62
CA GLU A 72 -3.51 -18.37 -3.41
C GLU A 72 -3.87 -16.91 -3.69
N ARG A 73 -3.48 -16.01 -2.80
CA ARG A 73 -3.73 -14.56 -2.90
C ARG A 73 -2.50 -13.79 -2.46
N ALA A 74 -2.31 -12.64 -3.06
CA ALA A 74 -1.33 -11.66 -2.61
C ALA A 74 -1.95 -10.27 -2.58
N VAL A 75 -1.48 -9.43 -1.67
CA VAL A 75 -1.91 -8.04 -1.52
C VAL A 75 -0.69 -7.15 -1.39
N ALA A 76 -0.69 -6.05 -2.12
CA ALA A 76 0.27 -4.95 -2.03
C ALA A 76 -0.51 -3.64 -1.86
N MET A 77 -0.50 -3.07 -0.65
CA MET A 77 -1.25 -1.85 -0.35
C MET A 77 -0.33 -0.70 0.02
N LEU A 78 -0.38 0.39 -0.74
CA LEU A 78 0.45 1.59 -0.56
C LEU A 78 1.94 1.29 -0.45
N VAL A 79 2.43 0.39 -1.31
CA VAL A 79 3.84 -0.04 -1.31
C VAL A 79 4.47 0.01 -2.70
N VAL A 80 3.67 -0.13 -3.78
CA VAL A 80 4.21 -0.27 -5.14
C VAL A 80 5.00 0.95 -5.63
N HIS A 81 4.78 2.11 -5.03
CA HIS A 81 5.49 3.36 -5.34
C HIS A 81 6.92 3.41 -4.77
N VAL A 82 7.31 2.44 -3.94
CA VAL A 82 8.67 2.33 -3.36
C VAL A 82 9.43 1.08 -3.82
N LEU A 83 8.84 0.26 -4.71
CA LEU A 83 9.41 -1.00 -5.17
C LEU A 83 10.14 -0.85 -6.51
N ASP A 84 11.13 -1.72 -6.75
CA ASP A 84 11.51 -2.12 -8.11
C ASP A 84 10.37 -2.99 -8.66
N ARG A 85 9.36 -2.34 -9.26
CA ARG A 85 8.11 -2.98 -9.68
C ARG A 85 8.30 -4.17 -10.61
N PRO A 86 9.14 -4.12 -11.67
CA PRO A 86 9.36 -5.28 -12.54
C PRO A 86 9.82 -6.52 -11.76
N ARG A 87 10.77 -6.37 -10.84
CA ARG A 87 11.28 -7.48 -10.02
C ARG A 87 10.26 -7.94 -8.99
N ALA A 88 9.62 -7.01 -8.29
CA ALA A 88 8.60 -7.31 -7.29
C ALA A 88 7.39 -8.02 -7.90
N PHE A 89 6.91 -7.58 -9.08
CA PHE A 89 5.78 -8.22 -9.74
C PHE A 89 6.13 -9.62 -10.29
N ALA A 90 7.36 -9.82 -10.76
CA ALA A 90 7.84 -11.15 -11.15
C ALA A 90 7.88 -12.11 -9.96
N GLU A 91 8.38 -11.67 -8.80
CA GLU A 91 8.39 -12.46 -7.56
C GLU A 91 6.97 -12.76 -7.04
N LEU A 92 6.07 -11.76 -7.05
CA LEU A 92 4.67 -11.96 -6.70
C LEU A 92 3.99 -12.96 -7.63
N ARG A 93 4.28 -12.89 -8.94
CA ARG A 93 3.78 -13.87 -9.92
C ARG A 93 4.33 -15.27 -9.66
N ARG A 94 5.63 -15.39 -9.34
CA ARG A 94 6.29 -16.66 -9.04
C ARG A 94 5.69 -17.36 -7.83
N VAL A 95 5.44 -16.64 -6.74
CA VAL A 95 4.94 -17.25 -5.49
C VAL A 95 3.44 -17.53 -5.50
N LEU A 96 2.70 -16.97 -6.47
CA LEU A 96 1.28 -17.23 -6.66
C LEU A 96 1.04 -18.52 -7.48
N GLY A 97 0.09 -19.35 -7.03
CA GLY A 97 -0.33 -20.55 -7.75
C GLY A 97 -1.03 -20.23 -9.07
N ALA A 98 -1.39 -21.28 -9.84
CA ALA A 98 -2.01 -21.14 -11.16
C ALA A 98 -3.30 -20.31 -11.14
N ASP A 99 -4.13 -20.45 -10.10
CA ASP A 99 -5.37 -19.67 -9.89
C ASP A 99 -5.15 -18.49 -8.90
N GLY A 100 -3.91 -18.09 -8.73
CA GLY A 100 -3.51 -17.01 -7.83
C GLY A 100 -4.02 -15.66 -8.30
N ARG A 101 -4.28 -14.78 -7.33
CA ARG A 101 -4.66 -13.39 -7.59
C ARG A 101 -3.84 -12.43 -6.74
N LEU A 102 -3.38 -11.38 -7.37
CA LEU A 102 -2.76 -10.22 -6.71
C LEU A 102 -3.76 -9.07 -6.70
N VAL A 103 -3.86 -8.40 -5.56
CA VAL A 103 -4.50 -7.09 -5.45
C VAL A 103 -3.44 -6.06 -5.13
N VAL A 104 -3.31 -5.07 -5.99
CA VAL A 104 -2.56 -3.84 -5.73
C VAL A 104 -3.57 -2.75 -5.37
N ALA A 105 -3.37 -2.09 -4.24
CA ALA A 105 -4.13 -0.90 -3.85
C ALA A 105 -3.15 0.25 -3.65
N THR A 106 -3.29 1.29 -4.45
CA THR A 106 -2.44 2.48 -4.43
C THR A 106 -3.29 3.72 -4.69
N PHE A 107 -2.66 4.89 -4.76
CA PHE A 107 -3.36 6.10 -5.17
C PHE A 107 -3.19 6.35 -6.67
N ASP A 108 -4.22 6.93 -7.27
CA ASP A 108 -4.16 7.47 -8.61
C ASP A 108 -3.32 8.77 -8.60
N PRO A 109 -2.53 9.09 -9.65
CA PRO A 109 -1.85 10.38 -9.77
C PRO A 109 -2.76 11.60 -9.57
N GLU A 110 -4.05 11.52 -9.97
CA GLU A 110 -5.04 12.57 -9.67
C GLU A 110 -5.21 12.84 -8.17
N HIS A 111 -5.07 11.80 -7.32
CA HIS A 111 -5.07 11.98 -5.87
C HIS A 111 -3.93 12.89 -5.42
N ILE A 112 -2.75 12.70 -6.02
CA ILE A 112 -1.53 13.44 -5.64
C ILE A 112 -1.72 14.95 -5.89
N HIS A 113 -2.34 15.34 -7.00
CA HIS A 113 -2.64 16.76 -7.28
C HIS A 113 -3.57 17.39 -6.23
N GLY A 114 -4.56 16.64 -5.74
CA GLY A 114 -5.55 17.10 -4.77
C GLY A 114 -5.19 16.83 -3.31
N TYR A 115 -3.98 16.36 -3.01
CA TYR A 115 -3.64 15.95 -1.66
C TYR A 115 -3.48 17.16 -0.73
N TRP A 116 -4.16 17.14 0.40
CA TRP A 116 -4.27 18.26 1.32
C TRP A 116 -2.92 18.75 1.89
N LEU A 117 -1.91 17.87 1.99
CA LEU A 117 -0.56 18.23 2.44
C LEU A 117 0.21 19.10 1.46
N ASN A 118 -0.11 19.06 0.15
CA ASN A 118 0.61 19.84 -0.87
C ASN A 118 0.56 21.35 -0.58
N ARG A 119 -0.48 21.83 0.10
CA ARG A 119 -0.61 23.23 0.53
C ARG A 119 0.50 23.63 1.49
N TYR A 120 0.94 22.72 2.34
CA TYR A 120 1.90 22.96 3.40
C TYR A 120 3.31 22.52 3.03
N PHE A 121 3.42 21.49 2.17
CA PHE A 121 4.66 20.83 1.75
C PHE A 121 4.67 20.68 0.22
N PRO A 122 5.07 21.75 -0.52
CA PRO A 122 5.02 21.74 -1.99
C PRO A 122 5.82 20.61 -2.65
N SER A 123 6.97 20.22 -2.05
CA SER A 123 7.81 19.12 -2.59
C SER A 123 7.10 17.77 -2.62
N ILE A 124 6.06 17.55 -1.80
CA ILE A 124 5.27 16.30 -1.84
C ILE A 124 4.72 16.04 -3.24
N LEU A 125 4.18 17.10 -3.87
CA LEU A 125 3.56 16.97 -5.19
C LEU A 125 4.54 16.42 -6.23
N GLU A 126 5.72 17.02 -6.33
CA GLU A 126 6.74 16.63 -7.31
C GLU A 126 7.24 15.20 -7.04
N ILE A 127 7.64 14.94 -5.79
CA ILE A 127 8.15 13.64 -5.36
C ILE A 127 7.14 12.52 -5.60
N ASP A 128 5.89 12.72 -5.23
CA ASP A 128 4.87 11.66 -5.33
C ASP A 128 4.38 11.48 -6.77
N LEU A 129 4.35 12.51 -7.62
CA LEU A 129 4.05 12.33 -9.06
C LEU A 129 5.09 11.48 -9.78
N GLU A 130 6.36 11.50 -9.35
CA GLU A 130 7.40 10.61 -9.89
C GLU A 130 7.25 9.16 -9.41
N ARG A 131 6.73 8.96 -8.22
CA ARG A 131 6.65 7.64 -7.55
C ARG A 131 5.36 6.89 -7.85
N PHE A 132 4.23 7.59 -7.94
CA PHE A 132 2.92 6.98 -8.18
C PHE A 132 2.65 6.86 -9.69
N ALA A 133 2.69 5.63 -10.19
CA ALA A 133 2.48 5.36 -11.60
C ALA A 133 0.99 5.31 -11.97
N PRO A 134 0.62 5.77 -13.18
CA PRO A 134 -0.73 5.64 -13.71
C PRO A 134 -1.20 4.19 -13.84
N ALA A 135 -2.51 4.01 -13.93
CA ALA A 135 -3.17 2.71 -13.96
C ALA A 135 -2.74 1.82 -15.13
N ASP A 136 -2.57 2.41 -16.30
CA ASP A 136 -2.14 1.72 -17.53
C ASP A 136 -0.70 1.22 -17.42
N VAL A 137 0.20 2.04 -16.88
CA VAL A 137 1.60 1.66 -16.63
C VAL A 137 1.66 0.46 -15.68
N LEU A 138 0.96 0.53 -14.53
CA LEU A 138 0.93 -0.58 -13.57
C LEU A 138 0.29 -1.85 -14.17
N ALA A 139 -0.75 -1.69 -14.98
CA ALA A 139 -1.40 -2.82 -15.65
C ALA A 139 -0.49 -3.49 -16.67
N ASP A 140 0.29 -2.72 -17.44
CA ASP A 140 1.23 -3.23 -18.43
C ASP A 140 2.43 -3.92 -17.75
N GLU A 141 2.97 -3.35 -16.68
CA GLU A 141 4.02 -3.99 -15.88
C GLU A 141 3.56 -5.33 -15.27
N LEU A 142 2.32 -5.41 -14.78
CA LEU A 142 1.73 -6.65 -14.28
C LEU A 142 1.57 -7.69 -15.39
N ARG A 143 1.12 -7.29 -16.59
CA ARG A 143 1.04 -8.20 -17.75
C ARG A 143 2.42 -8.70 -18.17
N ALA A 144 3.41 -7.81 -18.20
CA ALA A 144 4.80 -8.15 -18.49
C ALA A 144 5.39 -9.15 -17.48
N ALA A 145 4.96 -9.08 -16.21
CA ALA A 145 5.33 -10.03 -15.16
C ALA A 145 4.62 -11.39 -15.28
N GLY A 146 3.72 -11.58 -16.27
CA GLY A 146 3.05 -12.85 -16.55
C GLY A 146 1.68 -13.03 -15.90
N PHE A 147 1.02 -11.96 -15.46
CA PHE A 147 -0.39 -12.01 -15.09
C PHE A 147 -1.26 -12.02 -16.35
N ALA A 148 -2.12 -13.04 -16.48
CA ALA A 148 -2.93 -13.25 -17.69
C ALA A 148 -4.06 -12.22 -17.84
N ARG A 149 -4.56 -11.67 -16.75
CA ARG A 149 -5.64 -10.67 -16.75
C ARG A 149 -5.39 -9.63 -15.66
N VAL A 150 -5.55 -8.37 -16.03
CA VAL A 150 -5.51 -7.24 -15.09
C VAL A 150 -6.78 -6.41 -15.24
N ARG A 151 -7.47 -6.16 -14.15
CA ARG A 151 -8.64 -5.28 -14.06
C ARG A 151 -8.31 -4.12 -13.16
N THR A 152 -8.69 -2.94 -13.56
CA THR A 152 -8.52 -1.70 -12.80
C THR A 152 -9.87 -1.21 -12.29
N LEU A 153 -9.89 -0.74 -11.06
CA LEU A 153 -11.05 -0.18 -10.38
C LEU A 153 -10.63 1.11 -9.68
N ALA A 154 -11.45 2.14 -9.78
CA ALA A 154 -11.31 3.36 -8.98
C ALA A 154 -12.26 3.30 -7.78
N LEU A 155 -11.80 3.76 -6.62
CA LEU A 155 -12.62 3.90 -5.42
C LEU A 155 -12.38 5.27 -4.81
N HIS A 156 -13.43 6.08 -4.79
CA HIS A 156 -13.40 7.44 -4.26
C HIS A 156 -13.96 7.46 -2.85
N GLN A 157 -13.23 8.05 -1.92
CA GLN A 157 -13.64 8.19 -0.53
C GLN A 157 -13.49 9.63 -0.07
N ARG A 158 -14.53 10.16 0.56
CA ARG A 158 -14.43 11.41 1.33
C ARG A 158 -14.17 11.06 2.79
N ARG A 159 -13.29 11.78 3.42
CA ARG A 159 -12.90 11.62 4.81
C ARG A 159 -12.80 12.98 5.47
N THR A 160 -13.02 12.99 6.78
CA THR A 160 -12.72 14.13 7.64
C THR A 160 -11.80 13.69 8.76
N MET A 161 -11.06 14.61 9.29
CA MET A 161 -10.30 14.47 10.53
C MET A 161 -10.27 15.83 11.23
N ASP A 162 -10.20 15.81 12.55
CA ASP A 162 -9.99 17.02 13.32
C ASP A 162 -8.55 17.57 13.12
N ARG A 163 -8.39 18.85 13.43
CA ARG A 163 -7.15 19.57 13.29
C ARG A 163 -5.99 18.91 14.05
N GLU A 164 -6.23 18.47 15.29
CA GLU A 164 -5.18 17.85 16.11
C GLU A 164 -4.69 16.55 15.50
N THR A 165 -5.60 15.69 15.03
CA THR A 165 -5.26 14.47 14.29
C THR A 165 -4.44 14.80 13.02
N ALA A 166 -4.77 15.88 12.30
CA ALA A 166 -4.00 16.30 11.13
C ALA A 166 -2.56 16.72 11.51
N LEU A 167 -2.41 17.50 12.58
CA LEU A 167 -1.11 17.93 13.11
C LEU A 167 -0.29 16.73 13.63
N GLU A 168 -0.91 15.80 14.35
CA GLU A 168 -0.24 14.57 14.79
C GLU A 168 0.28 13.74 13.63
N ARG A 169 -0.47 13.65 12.53
CA ARG A 169 -0.01 12.97 11.30
C ARG A 169 1.21 13.64 10.68
N ILE A 170 1.25 14.97 10.66
CA ILE A 170 2.42 15.71 10.15
C ILE A 170 3.62 15.46 11.07
N ARG A 171 3.46 15.66 12.40
CA ARG A 171 4.53 15.42 13.38
C ARG A 171 5.07 14.00 13.34
N GLY A 172 4.17 13.03 13.17
CA GLY A 172 4.49 11.61 13.06
C GLY A 172 4.98 11.15 11.69
N ARG A 173 5.14 12.06 10.73
CA ARG A 173 5.61 11.76 9.36
C ARG A 173 4.90 10.54 8.76
N HIS A 174 3.58 10.57 8.77
CA HIS A 174 2.73 9.40 8.49
C HIS A 174 2.77 8.87 7.04
N ILE A 175 3.43 9.57 6.13
CA ILE A 175 3.72 9.13 4.76
C ILE A 175 5.23 9.08 4.53
N SER A 176 5.69 8.11 3.74
CA SER A 176 7.12 7.91 3.46
C SER A 176 7.76 9.05 2.68
N THR A 177 6.97 9.93 2.08
CA THR A 177 7.46 11.10 1.35
C THR A 177 8.11 12.11 2.26
N PHE A 178 7.71 12.18 3.54
CA PHE A 178 8.37 13.04 4.53
C PHE A 178 9.86 12.72 4.74
N ASP A 179 10.28 11.48 4.50
CA ASP A 179 11.68 11.08 4.59
C ASP A 179 12.54 11.59 3.41
N LEU A 180 11.89 12.14 2.38
CA LEU A 180 12.51 12.66 1.16
C LEU A 180 12.47 14.20 1.06
N ILE A 181 11.82 14.86 2.01
CA ILE A 181 11.66 16.31 2.07
C ILE A 181 12.73 16.90 3.00
N ASP A 182 13.21 18.09 2.64
CA ASP A 182 14.15 18.83 3.47
C ASP A 182 13.55 19.22 4.84
N GLU A 183 14.34 19.11 5.91
CA GLU A 183 13.89 19.42 7.27
C GLU A 183 13.41 20.87 7.40
N THR A 184 13.99 21.81 6.67
CA THR A 184 13.55 23.21 6.69
C THR A 184 12.16 23.39 6.10
N GLU A 185 11.81 22.62 5.06
CA GLU A 185 10.44 22.59 4.52
C GLU A 185 9.47 21.93 5.52
N ILE A 186 9.90 20.86 6.20
CA ILE A 186 9.06 20.18 7.20
C ILE A 186 8.72 21.14 8.34
N GLU A 187 9.69 21.85 8.89
CA GLU A 187 9.47 22.84 9.95
C GLU A 187 8.57 24.00 9.49
N ALA A 188 8.86 24.57 8.33
CA ALA A 188 8.05 25.66 7.77
C ALA A 188 6.62 25.22 7.45
N GLY A 189 6.45 24.01 6.89
CA GLY A 189 5.14 23.44 6.57
C GLY A 189 4.32 23.12 7.82
N LEU A 190 4.94 22.59 8.87
CA LEU A 190 4.27 22.35 10.15
C LEU A 190 3.80 23.66 10.79
N ASN A 191 4.64 24.70 10.80
CA ASN A 191 4.27 26.01 11.35
C ASN A 191 3.06 26.60 10.58
N ARG A 192 3.08 26.58 9.24
CA ARG A 192 1.94 27.00 8.44
C ARG A 192 0.68 26.17 8.71
N ALA A 193 0.82 24.87 8.85
CA ALA A 193 -0.31 23.99 9.18
C ALA A 193 -0.89 24.30 10.57
N MET A 194 -0.05 24.64 11.55
CA MET A 194 -0.49 25.06 12.88
C MET A 194 -1.27 26.38 12.87
N GLU A 195 -1.03 27.26 11.92
CA GLU A 195 -1.73 28.53 11.79
C GLU A 195 -2.99 28.41 10.94
N GLU A 196 -2.94 27.67 9.85
CA GLU A 196 -3.93 27.71 8.77
C GLU A 196 -4.91 26.53 8.71
N LEU A 197 -4.62 25.40 9.39
CA LEU A 197 -5.53 24.25 9.35
C LEU A 197 -6.89 24.59 9.99
N PRO A 198 -8.00 24.29 9.32
CA PRO A 198 -9.34 24.42 9.89
C PRO A 198 -9.55 23.39 11.03
N GLU A 199 -10.56 23.62 11.89
CA GLU A 199 -10.92 22.69 12.96
C GLU A 199 -11.28 21.29 12.45
N GLU A 200 -11.89 21.20 11.25
CA GLU A 200 -12.17 19.97 10.53
C GLU A 200 -11.52 20.01 9.14
N VAL A 201 -10.68 19.05 8.85
CA VAL A 201 -9.96 18.90 7.59
C VAL A 201 -10.69 17.86 6.74
N GLU A 202 -11.34 18.33 5.68
CA GLU A 202 -11.91 17.46 4.66
C GLU A 202 -10.85 17.06 3.65
N TYR A 203 -10.81 15.78 3.26
CA TYR A 203 -9.91 15.30 2.22
C TYR A 203 -10.53 14.13 1.45
N ARG A 204 -10.01 13.93 0.24
CA ARG A 204 -10.43 12.82 -0.64
C ARG A 204 -9.30 11.80 -0.73
N LEU A 205 -9.69 10.54 -0.89
CA LEU A 205 -8.80 9.44 -1.21
C LEU A 205 -9.27 8.86 -2.55
N GLU A 206 -8.45 9.04 -3.57
CA GLU A 206 -8.69 8.51 -4.91
C GLU A 206 -7.86 7.24 -5.08
N TRP A 207 -8.47 6.12 -4.73
CA TRP A 207 -7.81 4.82 -4.78
C TRP A 207 -7.82 4.25 -6.18
N LEU A 208 -6.67 3.75 -6.57
CA LEU A 208 -6.45 2.89 -7.73
C LEU A 208 -6.27 1.46 -7.24
N ILE A 209 -7.15 0.56 -7.66
CA ILE A 209 -7.12 -0.85 -7.29
C ILE A 209 -6.94 -1.68 -8.55
N LEU A 210 -5.86 -2.46 -8.63
CA LEU A 210 -5.64 -3.42 -9.70
C LEU A 210 -5.82 -4.84 -9.15
N VAL A 211 -6.58 -5.64 -9.87
CA VAL A 211 -6.75 -7.07 -9.60
C VAL A 211 -6.14 -7.84 -10.76
N ALA A 212 -5.02 -8.50 -10.49
CA ALA A 212 -4.28 -9.28 -11.46
C ALA A 212 -4.47 -10.78 -11.19
N SER A 213 -4.81 -11.56 -12.20
CA SER A 213 -5.05 -13.01 -12.13
C SER A 213 -3.98 -13.77 -12.89
N CYS A 214 -3.52 -14.89 -12.33
CA CYS A 214 -2.51 -15.75 -12.96
C CYS A 214 -3.08 -16.58 -14.12
N SER A 215 -4.40 -16.86 -14.11
CA SER A 215 -5.10 -17.59 -15.17
C SER A 215 -6.05 -16.68 -15.95
N PRO A 216 -6.32 -16.98 -17.25
CA PRO A 216 -7.24 -16.19 -18.09
C PRO A 216 -8.72 -16.38 -17.75
N GLY A 217 -9.09 -17.45 -17.04
CA GLY A 217 -10.45 -17.86 -16.77
C GLY A 217 -10.83 -17.86 -15.30
N SER A 218 -11.22 -16.71 -14.77
CA SER A 218 -11.92 -16.66 -13.48
C SER A 218 -12.58 -15.31 -13.28
#